data_01464e986dae275befcccbcf265e0de7
#
_entry.id   01464e986dae275befcccbcf265e0de7
#
_cell.length_a   1.000
_cell.length_b   1.000
_cell.length_c   1.000
_cell.angle_alpha   90.00
_cell.angle_beta   90.00
_cell.angle_gamma   90.00
#
_symmetry.space_group_name_H-M   'P 1'
#
loop_
_entity.id
_entity.type
_entity.pdbx_description
1 polymer ?
#
loop_
_entity_poly.entity_id
_entity_poly.type
_entity_poly.pdbx_seq_one_letter_code
_entity_poly.pdbx_strand_id
1 'polypeptide(L)'
;LRPDVIHPHSPVLNALPALWVGRKHRIPVVYEMRASWEDAAVDHGTTTEGSLRYRISRALESFALRRADQVTTICEGLRGDIRSRGVPDSKITVIPNAVDVATFTFGAEPDPSYRARLGVAGKTVLGFAGSFYGYEGLDLLIDAAHRLVGKYPDLRVLLVGGGPQEASLKAQVARLGLDDRVIFTGRVPHSEIQRYYELIDVLAYPRIPIRLTELVTPLKPLEAMAQGRMFVASDVGGHRELIRDGETGFLFKAGSVDALATSIDDVLAKREDWPRIRMQARHFVEVDRTWANSISRYRGVYERALATYGRIVKL
;
A
#
# COMPACT_ATOMS: atom_id res chain seq x y z
N LEU A 1 -1.88 0.89 36.22
CA LEU A 1 -2.90 0.71 35.17
C LEU A 1 -3.42 -0.73 35.22
N ARG A 2 -4.74 -0.90 35.14
CA ARG A 2 -5.39 -2.21 34.95
C ARG A 2 -6.12 -2.15 33.61
N PRO A 3 -5.47 -2.54 32.49
CA PRO A 3 -6.11 -2.51 31.20
C PRO A 3 -7.21 -3.58 31.12
N ASP A 4 -8.28 -3.31 30.38
CA ASP A 4 -9.35 -4.26 30.12
C ASP A 4 -9.01 -5.20 28.94
N VAL A 5 -8.21 -4.71 27.99
CA VAL A 5 -7.75 -5.43 26.81
C VAL A 5 -6.28 -5.11 26.56
N ILE A 6 -5.51 -6.10 26.11
CA ILE A 6 -4.15 -5.90 25.59
C ILE A 6 -4.20 -6.07 24.09
N HIS A 7 -3.73 -5.06 23.34
CA HIS A 7 -3.78 -5.07 21.88
C HIS A 7 -2.38 -4.89 21.26
N PRO A 8 -1.59 -5.98 21.16
CA PRO A 8 -0.31 -5.93 20.48
C PRO A 8 -0.48 -5.95 18.94
N HIS A 9 0.39 -5.21 18.28
CA HIS A 9 0.51 -5.23 16.83
C HIS A 9 1.70 -6.10 16.42
N SER A 10 1.64 -6.69 15.22
CA SER A 10 2.76 -7.42 14.64
C SER A 10 4.06 -6.59 14.63
N PRO A 11 5.24 -7.18 14.80
CA PRO A 11 5.54 -8.62 14.72
C PRO A 11 5.27 -9.39 16.02
N VAL A 12 5.37 -10.71 15.92
CA VAL A 12 5.13 -11.69 17.02
C VAL A 12 5.87 -11.37 18.32
N LEU A 13 6.99 -10.67 18.28
CA LEU A 13 7.77 -10.27 19.47
C LEU A 13 6.94 -9.41 20.44
N ASN A 14 5.98 -8.65 19.94
CA ASN A 14 5.04 -7.89 20.77
C ASN A 14 3.92 -8.80 21.33
N ALA A 15 3.51 -9.81 20.56
CA ALA A 15 2.44 -10.70 20.94
C ALA A 15 2.82 -11.66 22.07
N LEU A 16 4.04 -12.21 22.05
CA LEU A 16 4.46 -13.19 23.05
C LEU A 16 4.38 -12.68 24.50
N PRO A 17 4.96 -11.53 24.87
CA PRO A 17 4.80 -10.97 26.21
C PRO A 17 3.35 -10.58 26.50
N ALA A 18 2.60 -10.06 25.51
CA ALA A 18 1.20 -9.72 25.67
C ALA A 18 0.34 -10.95 26.02
N LEU A 19 0.53 -12.07 25.33
CA LEU A 19 -0.14 -13.33 25.59
C LEU A 19 0.19 -13.90 26.99
N TRP A 20 1.46 -13.77 27.41
CA TRP A 20 1.89 -14.21 28.73
C TRP A 20 1.23 -13.38 29.83
N VAL A 21 1.26 -12.04 29.71
CA VAL A 21 0.62 -11.10 30.65
C VAL A 21 -0.90 -11.30 30.68
N GLY A 22 -1.52 -11.38 29.50
CA GLY A 22 -2.96 -11.60 29.35
C GLY A 22 -3.42 -12.85 30.08
N ARG A 23 -2.73 -13.99 29.87
CA ARG A 23 -3.02 -15.23 30.57
C ARG A 23 -2.84 -15.13 32.07
N LYS A 24 -1.73 -14.52 32.54
CA LYS A 24 -1.42 -14.37 33.97
C LYS A 24 -2.46 -13.53 34.71
N HIS A 25 -2.94 -12.45 34.07
CA HIS A 25 -3.85 -11.47 34.69
C HIS A 25 -5.30 -11.60 34.24
N ARG A 26 -5.62 -12.63 33.43
CA ARG A 26 -6.96 -12.87 32.85
C ARG A 26 -7.47 -11.62 32.11
N ILE A 27 -6.60 -11.06 31.25
CA ILE A 27 -6.91 -9.93 30.39
C ILE A 27 -6.93 -10.45 28.94
N PRO A 28 -8.00 -10.23 28.17
CA PRO A 28 -8.08 -10.68 26.78
C PRO A 28 -7.03 -10.00 25.91
N VAL A 29 -6.54 -10.74 24.92
CA VAL A 29 -5.53 -10.29 23.97
C VAL A 29 -6.14 -10.25 22.58
N VAL A 30 -6.13 -9.07 21.96
CA VAL A 30 -6.44 -8.86 20.54
C VAL A 30 -5.12 -8.69 19.81
N TYR A 31 -4.83 -9.56 18.84
CA TYR A 31 -3.58 -9.47 18.08
C TYR A 31 -3.83 -8.93 16.67
N GLU A 32 -3.15 -7.84 16.31
CA GLU A 32 -3.26 -7.21 15.00
C GLU A 32 -2.10 -7.57 14.09
N MET A 33 -2.40 -8.30 13.01
CA MET A 33 -1.44 -8.60 11.94
C MET A 33 -1.59 -7.62 10.78
N ARG A 34 -0.60 -6.72 10.60
CA ARG A 34 -0.62 -5.68 9.55
C ARG A 34 0.25 -6.04 8.34
N ALA A 35 1.13 -6.99 8.48
CA ALA A 35 2.00 -7.50 7.41
C ALA A 35 2.46 -8.91 7.73
N SER A 36 2.84 -9.69 6.73
CA SER A 36 3.60 -10.93 6.91
C SER A 36 5.08 -10.58 7.05
N TRP A 37 5.60 -10.65 8.26
CA TRP A 37 6.99 -10.28 8.56
C TRP A 37 8.01 -11.26 8.00
N GLU A 38 7.66 -12.54 7.93
CA GLU A 38 8.49 -13.54 7.27
C GLU A 38 8.63 -13.28 5.77
N ASP A 39 7.56 -12.84 5.11
CA ASP A 39 7.58 -12.50 3.69
C ASP A 39 8.32 -11.17 3.45
N ALA A 40 8.13 -10.18 4.32
CA ALA A 40 8.88 -8.92 4.27
C ALA A 40 10.39 -9.15 4.47
N ALA A 41 10.79 -10.10 5.32
CA ALA A 41 12.19 -10.46 5.51
C ALA A 41 12.83 -11.11 4.27
N VAL A 42 12.02 -11.83 3.46
CA VAL A 42 12.46 -12.38 2.16
C VAL A 42 12.69 -11.24 1.17
N ASP A 43 11.74 -10.31 1.08
CA ASP A 43 11.85 -9.16 0.17
C ASP A 43 13.06 -8.25 0.50
N HIS A 44 13.34 -8.06 1.79
CA HIS A 44 14.52 -7.33 2.24
C HIS A 44 15.85 -8.11 2.07
N GLY A 45 15.82 -9.32 1.52
CA GLY A 45 17.01 -10.16 1.31
C GLY A 45 17.66 -10.67 2.59
N THR A 46 16.99 -10.58 3.75
CA THR A 46 17.54 -11.02 5.04
C THR A 46 17.30 -12.50 5.32
N THR A 47 16.45 -13.15 4.52
CA THR A 47 16.17 -14.59 4.54
C THR A 47 15.65 -15.03 3.16
N THR A 48 15.45 -16.34 2.99
CA THR A 48 14.79 -16.91 1.79
C THR A 48 13.55 -17.67 2.21
N GLU A 49 12.55 -17.72 1.30
CA GLU A 49 11.34 -18.49 1.53
C GLU A 49 11.66 -19.96 1.81
N GLY A 50 10.98 -20.56 2.79
CA GLY A 50 11.22 -21.95 3.21
C GLY A 50 12.49 -22.19 4.03
N SER A 51 13.37 -21.20 4.24
CA SER A 51 14.53 -21.32 5.13
C SER A 51 14.13 -21.62 6.57
N LEU A 52 15.06 -22.10 7.38
CA LEU A 52 14.79 -22.38 8.80
C LEU A 52 14.30 -21.13 9.54
N ARG A 53 14.92 -19.97 9.29
CA ARG A 53 14.51 -18.67 9.86
C ARG A 53 13.07 -18.32 9.45
N TYR A 54 12.73 -18.45 8.18
CA TYR A 54 11.39 -18.20 7.67
C TYR A 54 10.36 -19.11 8.36
N ARG A 55 10.65 -20.41 8.43
CA ARG A 55 9.76 -21.41 9.06
C ARG A 55 9.55 -21.17 10.56
N ILE A 56 10.60 -20.79 11.27
CA ILE A 56 10.52 -20.45 12.71
C ILE A 56 9.68 -19.17 12.89
N SER A 57 9.97 -18.10 12.13
CA SER A 57 9.19 -16.86 12.20
C SER A 57 7.71 -17.10 11.92
N ARG A 58 7.39 -17.85 10.85
CA ARG A 58 6.02 -18.22 10.50
C ARG A 58 5.35 -19.08 11.57
N ALA A 59 6.07 -20.00 12.20
CA ALA A 59 5.53 -20.86 13.26
C ALA A 59 5.22 -20.05 14.53
N LEU A 60 6.09 -19.13 14.93
CA LEU A 60 5.89 -18.23 16.07
C LEU A 60 4.69 -17.30 15.84
N GLU A 61 4.62 -16.67 14.66
CA GLU A 61 3.51 -15.81 14.25
C GLU A 61 2.18 -16.60 14.29
N SER A 62 2.17 -17.81 13.71
CA SER A 62 1.01 -18.71 13.72
C SER A 62 0.61 -19.15 15.13
N PHE A 63 1.58 -19.35 16.01
CA PHE A 63 1.31 -19.64 17.43
C PHE A 63 0.60 -18.46 18.10
N ALA A 64 1.10 -17.23 17.93
CA ALA A 64 0.50 -16.04 18.51
C ALA A 64 -0.94 -15.82 18.00
N LEU A 65 -1.14 -15.92 16.68
CA LEU A 65 -2.45 -15.78 16.04
C LEU A 65 -3.49 -16.79 16.59
N ARG A 66 -3.10 -18.05 16.76
CA ARG A 66 -4.01 -19.09 17.31
C ARG A 66 -4.33 -18.89 18.80
N ARG A 67 -3.40 -18.28 19.55
CA ARG A 67 -3.53 -18.08 21.01
C ARG A 67 -4.26 -16.80 21.39
N ALA A 68 -4.30 -15.80 20.51
CA ALA A 68 -5.05 -14.58 20.74
C ALA A 68 -6.56 -14.86 20.89
N ASP A 69 -7.25 -14.09 21.70
CA ASP A 69 -8.70 -14.19 21.91
C ASP A 69 -9.45 -13.70 20.66
N GLN A 70 -8.99 -12.61 20.08
CA GLN A 70 -9.43 -12.08 18.78
C GLN A 70 -8.20 -11.71 17.94
N VAL A 71 -8.36 -11.73 16.63
CA VAL A 71 -7.34 -11.33 15.66
C VAL A 71 -7.91 -10.26 14.74
N THR A 72 -7.13 -9.19 14.53
CA THR A 72 -7.44 -8.19 13.51
C THR A 72 -6.38 -8.18 12.43
N THR A 73 -6.78 -7.78 11.23
CA THR A 73 -5.89 -7.60 10.09
C THR A 73 -6.41 -6.52 9.15
N ILE A 74 -5.58 -6.03 8.23
CA ILE A 74 -5.90 -4.85 7.42
C ILE A 74 -6.57 -5.16 6.08
N CYS A 75 -6.67 -6.44 5.67
CA CYS A 75 -7.16 -6.81 4.35
C CYS A 75 -7.60 -8.28 4.28
N GLU A 76 -8.37 -8.62 3.26
CA GLU A 76 -8.87 -9.98 3.03
C GLU A 76 -7.74 -10.94 2.63
N GLY A 77 -6.71 -10.48 1.92
CA GLY A 77 -5.53 -11.29 1.60
C GLY A 77 -4.86 -11.85 2.85
N LEU A 78 -4.58 -10.98 3.83
CA LEU A 78 -4.03 -11.42 5.14
C LEU A 78 -5.03 -12.25 5.94
N ARG A 79 -6.34 -11.95 5.89
CA ARG A 79 -7.37 -12.81 6.52
C ARG A 79 -7.32 -14.23 5.97
N GLY A 80 -7.21 -14.38 4.66
CA GLY A 80 -7.06 -15.67 4.00
C GLY A 80 -5.80 -16.43 4.49
N ASP A 81 -4.66 -15.74 4.58
CA ASP A 81 -3.43 -16.31 5.11
C ASP A 81 -3.56 -16.72 6.58
N ILE A 82 -4.15 -15.88 7.44
CA ILE A 82 -4.39 -16.19 8.87
C ILE A 82 -5.30 -17.42 9.02
N ARG A 83 -6.35 -17.54 8.20
CA ARG A 83 -7.20 -18.73 8.17
C ARG A 83 -6.42 -20.00 7.79
N SER A 84 -5.54 -19.89 6.80
CA SER A 84 -4.68 -21.01 6.37
C SER A 84 -3.73 -21.50 7.46
N ARG A 85 -3.45 -20.64 8.45
CA ARG A 85 -2.63 -20.97 9.64
C ARG A 85 -3.44 -21.65 10.76
N GLY A 86 -4.72 -21.97 10.54
CA GLY A 86 -5.60 -22.68 11.47
C GLY A 86 -6.28 -21.76 12.50
N VAL A 87 -6.43 -20.48 12.23
CA VAL A 87 -7.23 -19.57 13.05
C VAL A 87 -8.69 -19.62 12.57
N PRO A 88 -9.66 -19.86 13.46
CA PRO A 88 -11.08 -19.85 13.09
C PRO A 88 -11.51 -18.47 12.55
N ASP A 89 -12.30 -18.47 11.48
CA ASP A 89 -12.76 -17.25 10.83
C ASP A 89 -13.55 -16.31 11.77
N SER A 90 -14.28 -16.89 12.70
CA SER A 90 -15.04 -16.17 13.74
C SER A 90 -14.18 -15.31 14.67
N LYS A 91 -12.87 -15.60 14.76
CA LYS A 91 -11.91 -14.79 15.52
C LYS A 91 -11.27 -13.66 14.72
N ILE A 92 -11.43 -13.65 13.41
CA ILE A 92 -10.71 -12.74 12.52
C ILE A 92 -11.64 -11.60 12.09
N THR A 93 -11.20 -10.36 12.27
CA THR A 93 -11.90 -9.17 11.79
C THR A 93 -10.98 -8.32 10.91
N VAL A 94 -11.43 -7.97 9.72
CA VAL A 94 -10.71 -7.03 8.86
C VAL A 94 -11.02 -5.59 9.29
N ILE A 95 -9.97 -4.88 9.66
CA ILE A 95 -9.96 -3.45 9.94
C ILE A 95 -9.19 -2.80 8.79
N PRO A 96 -9.85 -2.39 7.71
CA PRO A 96 -9.15 -1.99 6.50
C PRO A 96 -8.34 -0.72 6.70
N ASN A 97 -7.25 -0.61 5.94
CA ASN A 97 -6.51 0.64 5.82
C ASN A 97 -7.45 1.76 5.35
N ALA A 98 -7.25 2.94 5.90
CA ALA A 98 -8.02 4.14 5.64
C ALA A 98 -7.10 5.31 5.31
N VAL A 99 -7.68 6.36 4.77
CA VAL A 99 -7.01 7.62 4.49
C VAL A 99 -7.76 8.76 5.19
N ASP A 100 -7.01 9.73 5.70
CA ASP A 100 -7.60 10.97 6.18
C ASP A 100 -7.87 11.89 4.98
N VAL A 101 -9.10 11.82 4.51
CA VAL A 101 -9.53 12.54 3.30
C VAL A 101 -9.43 14.06 3.48
N ALA A 102 -9.56 14.55 4.72
CA ALA A 102 -9.49 15.98 5.02
C ALA A 102 -8.09 16.57 4.87
N THR A 103 -7.04 15.73 4.96
CA THR A 103 -5.65 16.19 4.77
C THR A 103 -5.28 16.40 3.31
N PHE A 104 -6.11 15.93 2.37
CA PHE A 104 -5.82 15.97 0.93
C PHE A 104 -6.79 16.88 0.19
N THR A 105 -6.25 17.90 -0.47
CA THR A 105 -7.05 18.74 -1.38
C THR A 105 -7.33 17.99 -2.67
N PHE A 106 -8.62 17.81 -2.98
CA PHE A 106 -9.03 17.16 -4.22
C PHE A 106 -8.73 18.03 -5.44
N GLY A 107 -8.05 17.47 -6.42
CA GLY A 107 -7.77 18.15 -7.69
C GLY A 107 -6.91 19.39 -7.56
N ALA A 108 -6.08 19.49 -6.51
CA ALA A 108 -5.19 20.63 -6.32
C ALA A 108 -4.32 20.88 -7.56
N GLU A 109 -4.29 22.13 -8.00
CA GLU A 109 -3.46 22.55 -9.12
C GLU A 109 -1.99 22.66 -8.70
N PRO A 110 -1.06 22.19 -9.53
CA PRO A 110 0.35 22.23 -9.22
C PRO A 110 0.87 23.69 -9.24
N ASP A 111 1.75 24.00 -8.29
CA ASP A 111 2.47 25.28 -8.27
C ASP A 111 3.33 25.42 -9.54
N PRO A 112 3.09 26.46 -10.38
CA PRO A 112 3.85 26.68 -11.61
C PRO A 112 5.35 26.84 -11.37
N SER A 113 5.76 27.44 -10.25
CA SER A 113 7.18 27.61 -9.89
C SER A 113 7.86 26.27 -9.61
N TYR A 114 7.13 25.33 -9.00
CA TYR A 114 7.60 23.97 -8.77
C TYR A 114 7.73 23.17 -10.08
N ARG A 115 6.76 23.31 -10.99
CA ARG A 115 6.84 22.73 -12.34
C ARG A 115 8.06 23.24 -13.10
N ALA A 116 8.30 24.55 -13.08
CA ALA A 116 9.45 25.15 -13.74
C ALA A 116 10.79 24.68 -13.13
N ARG A 117 10.88 24.64 -11.81
CA ARG A 117 12.10 24.23 -11.08
C ARG A 117 12.51 22.80 -11.41
N LEU A 118 11.55 21.88 -11.58
CA LEU A 118 11.80 20.48 -11.91
C LEU A 118 11.84 20.21 -13.42
N GLY A 119 11.70 21.23 -14.27
CA GLY A 119 11.74 21.08 -15.73
C GLY A 119 10.54 20.32 -16.30
N VAL A 120 9.40 20.30 -15.59
CA VAL A 120 8.18 19.57 -16.02
C VAL A 120 7.05 20.52 -16.47
N ALA A 121 7.32 21.82 -16.62
CA ALA A 121 6.35 22.76 -17.17
C ALA A 121 5.96 22.38 -18.60
N GLY A 122 4.65 22.28 -18.89
CA GLY A 122 4.12 21.86 -20.18
C GLY A 122 4.37 20.39 -20.53
N LYS A 123 4.82 19.57 -19.57
CA LYS A 123 5.09 18.14 -19.78
C LYS A 123 3.96 17.26 -19.22
N THR A 124 3.81 16.07 -19.79
CA THR A 124 3.02 14.99 -19.20
C THR A 124 3.91 14.22 -18.22
N VAL A 125 3.49 14.12 -16.97
CA VAL A 125 4.30 13.57 -15.90
C VAL A 125 3.69 12.25 -15.40
N LEU A 126 4.40 11.16 -15.64
CA LEU A 126 4.21 9.90 -14.91
C LEU A 126 4.98 9.97 -13.61
N GLY A 127 4.52 9.33 -12.55
CA GLY A 127 5.28 9.38 -11.32
C GLY A 127 4.99 8.30 -10.29
N PHE A 128 5.89 8.26 -9.33
CA PHE A 128 5.80 7.44 -8.13
C PHE A 128 6.33 8.23 -6.94
N ALA A 129 5.68 8.10 -5.80
CA ALA A 129 6.15 8.68 -4.55
C ALA A 129 6.24 7.60 -3.46
N GLY A 130 7.43 7.46 -2.85
CA GLY A 130 7.65 6.48 -1.79
C GLY A 130 9.07 5.92 -1.75
N SER A 131 9.24 4.83 -1.00
CA SER A 131 10.53 4.13 -0.90
C SER A 131 10.73 3.22 -2.12
N PHE A 132 11.95 3.20 -2.67
CA PHE A 132 12.30 2.42 -3.84
C PHE A 132 12.74 1.01 -3.43
N TYR A 133 11.77 0.18 -3.04
CA TYR A 133 11.96 -1.25 -2.79
C TYR A 133 11.78 -2.06 -4.09
N GLY A 134 12.40 -3.23 -4.15
CA GLY A 134 12.31 -4.11 -5.33
C GLY A 134 10.88 -4.48 -5.70
N TYR A 135 10.05 -4.75 -4.72
CA TYR A 135 8.65 -5.12 -4.96
C TYR A 135 7.77 -3.99 -5.53
N GLU A 136 8.20 -2.73 -5.51
CA GLU A 136 7.45 -1.63 -6.12
C GLU A 136 7.55 -1.64 -7.66
N GLY A 137 8.55 -2.35 -8.25
CA GLY A 137 8.65 -2.57 -9.69
C GLY A 137 8.94 -1.31 -10.51
N LEU A 138 9.71 -0.36 -9.95
CA LEU A 138 10.00 0.92 -10.62
C LEU A 138 10.86 0.76 -11.88
N ASP A 139 11.59 -0.33 -12.00
CA ASP A 139 12.28 -0.75 -13.21
C ASP A 139 11.31 -0.98 -14.37
N LEU A 140 10.14 -1.60 -14.11
CA LEU A 140 9.08 -1.76 -15.11
C LEU A 140 8.50 -0.41 -15.56
N LEU A 141 8.41 0.57 -14.66
CA LEU A 141 7.94 1.91 -15.01
C LEU A 141 8.93 2.62 -15.95
N ILE A 142 10.24 2.49 -15.69
CA ILE A 142 11.29 3.07 -16.55
C ILE A 142 11.26 2.41 -17.94
N ASP A 143 11.14 1.07 -18.01
CA ASP A 143 11.03 0.35 -19.28
C ASP A 143 9.75 0.72 -20.05
N ALA A 144 8.61 0.87 -19.35
CA ALA A 144 7.37 1.32 -19.99
C ALA A 144 7.48 2.77 -20.51
N ALA A 145 8.11 3.66 -19.74
CA ALA A 145 8.37 5.02 -20.21
C ALA A 145 9.27 5.05 -21.46
N HIS A 146 10.32 4.22 -21.49
CA HIS A 146 11.17 4.09 -22.68
C HIS A 146 10.38 3.74 -23.95
N ARG A 147 9.38 2.86 -23.84
CA ARG A 147 8.50 2.52 -24.98
C ARG A 147 7.57 3.67 -25.39
N LEU A 148 7.19 4.52 -24.44
CA LEU A 148 6.20 5.57 -24.65
C LEU A 148 6.81 6.90 -25.12
N VAL A 149 8.10 7.18 -24.88
CA VAL A 149 8.72 8.47 -25.22
C VAL A 149 8.70 8.80 -26.72
N GLY A 150 8.67 7.79 -27.59
CA GLY A 150 8.52 7.98 -29.04
C GLY A 150 7.14 8.52 -29.44
N LYS A 151 6.09 8.07 -28.76
CA LYS A 151 4.70 8.51 -28.97
C LYS A 151 4.40 9.81 -28.19
N TYR A 152 5.00 9.98 -27.03
CA TYR A 152 4.82 11.13 -26.13
C TYR A 152 6.15 11.85 -25.90
N PRO A 153 6.60 12.70 -26.82
CA PRO A 153 7.90 13.37 -26.72
C PRO A 153 8.03 14.28 -25.48
N ASP A 154 6.90 14.73 -24.92
CA ASP A 154 6.86 15.55 -23.72
C ASP A 154 6.72 14.75 -22.41
N LEU A 155 6.76 13.41 -22.49
CA LEU A 155 6.68 12.54 -21.33
C LEU A 155 7.90 12.72 -20.42
N ARG A 156 7.62 12.82 -19.10
CA ARG A 156 8.61 12.80 -18.03
C ARG A 156 8.20 11.79 -16.98
N VAL A 157 9.17 11.23 -16.29
CA VAL A 157 8.95 10.36 -15.13
C VAL A 157 9.52 11.05 -13.90
N LEU A 158 8.70 11.23 -12.88
CA LEU A 158 9.08 11.84 -11.61
C LEU A 158 9.09 10.78 -10.49
N LEU A 159 10.28 10.41 -10.03
CA LEU A 159 10.48 9.46 -8.94
C LEU A 159 10.80 10.21 -7.65
N VAL A 160 9.81 10.30 -6.77
CA VAL A 160 9.91 11.05 -5.51
C VAL A 160 10.22 10.08 -4.37
N GLY A 161 11.39 10.22 -3.77
CA GLY A 161 11.84 9.36 -2.69
C GLY A 161 13.23 8.79 -2.91
N GLY A 162 13.47 7.63 -2.31
CA GLY A 162 14.76 6.93 -2.42
C GLY A 162 14.68 5.56 -1.77
N GLY A 163 15.68 4.75 -1.94
CA GLY A 163 15.70 3.41 -1.35
C GLY A 163 16.75 2.49 -1.95
N PRO A 164 16.72 1.19 -1.58
CA PRO A 164 17.75 0.23 -2.00
C PRO A 164 17.91 0.11 -3.52
N GLN A 165 16.85 0.36 -4.30
CA GLN A 165 16.88 0.25 -5.76
C GLN A 165 17.36 1.51 -6.47
N GLU A 166 17.64 2.62 -5.77
CA GLU A 166 17.94 3.91 -6.42
C GLU A 166 19.13 3.84 -7.38
N ALA A 167 20.21 3.18 -6.98
CA ALA A 167 21.41 3.06 -7.81
C ALA A 167 21.15 2.23 -9.09
N SER A 168 20.44 1.12 -8.98
CA SER A 168 20.07 0.27 -10.12
C SER A 168 19.12 0.96 -11.09
N LEU A 169 18.15 1.73 -10.57
CA LEU A 169 17.22 2.52 -11.38
C LEU A 169 17.95 3.63 -12.16
N LYS A 170 18.87 4.35 -11.54
CA LYS A 170 19.71 5.36 -12.22
C LYS A 170 20.59 4.73 -13.32
N ALA A 171 21.18 3.56 -13.06
CA ALA A 171 21.94 2.84 -14.06
C ALA A 171 21.06 2.37 -15.26
N GLN A 172 19.80 1.97 -14.98
CA GLN A 172 18.84 1.61 -16.03
C GLN A 172 18.47 2.83 -16.88
N VAL A 173 18.20 3.98 -16.26
CA VAL A 173 17.89 5.25 -16.96
C VAL A 173 19.02 5.63 -17.90
N ALA A 174 20.28 5.60 -17.45
CA ALA A 174 21.45 5.92 -18.28
C ALA A 174 21.60 4.94 -19.43
N ARG A 175 21.45 3.63 -19.19
CA ARG A 175 21.51 2.60 -20.23
C ARG A 175 20.46 2.79 -21.34
N LEU A 176 19.28 3.28 -20.98
CA LEU A 176 18.17 3.50 -21.90
C LEU A 176 18.18 4.91 -22.55
N GLY A 177 19.15 5.76 -22.18
CA GLY A 177 19.25 7.14 -22.70
C GLY A 177 18.07 8.02 -22.27
N LEU A 178 17.59 7.84 -21.04
CA LEU A 178 16.44 8.57 -20.48
C LEU A 178 16.85 9.63 -19.44
N ASP A 179 18.12 10.05 -19.39
CA ASP A 179 18.65 10.96 -18.38
C ASP A 179 17.95 12.32 -18.37
N ASP A 180 17.47 12.78 -19.53
CA ASP A 180 16.69 14.02 -19.69
C ASP A 180 15.18 13.83 -19.42
N ARG A 181 14.73 12.61 -19.17
CA ARG A 181 13.33 12.22 -19.04
C ARG A 181 12.91 11.75 -17.66
N VAL A 182 13.83 11.14 -16.90
CA VAL A 182 13.56 10.58 -15.58
C VAL A 182 14.20 11.44 -14.51
N ILE A 183 13.38 11.97 -13.62
CA ILE A 183 13.79 12.89 -12.56
C ILE A 183 13.73 12.16 -11.22
N PHE A 184 14.86 12.11 -10.52
CA PHE A 184 14.97 11.61 -9.16
C PHE A 184 15.05 12.79 -8.20
N THR A 185 14.06 12.96 -7.32
CA THR A 185 14.08 14.07 -6.37
C THR A 185 14.93 13.81 -5.13
N GLY A 186 15.24 12.52 -4.87
CA GLY A 186 15.70 12.07 -3.57
C GLY A 186 14.58 12.13 -2.52
N ARG A 187 14.92 11.87 -1.25
CA ARG A 187 13.96 11.91 -0.15
C ARG A 187 13.52 13.36 0.10
N VAL A 188 12.21 13.55 0.18
CA VAL A 188 11.58 14.84 0.46
C VAL A 188 10.90 14.82 1.84
N PRO A 189 10.81 15.97 2.53
CA PRO A 189 10.05 16.06 3.78
C PRO A 189 8.59 15.65 3.58
N HIS A 190 8.01 14.97 4.58
CA HIS A 190 6.61 14.55 4.50
C HIS A 190 5.63 15.73 4.29
N SER A 191 5.95 16.90 4.85
CA SER A 191 5.18 18.14 4.67
C SER A 191 5.16 18.68 3.24
N GLU A 192 6.10 18.25 2.39
CA GLU A 192 6.18 18.69 1.00
C GLU A 192 5.66 17.68 0.00
N ILE A 193 5.39 16.45 0.44
CA ILE A 193 5.05 15.34 -0.47
C ILE A 193 3.84 15.64 -1.34
N GLN A 194 2.84 16.36 -0.82
CA GLN A 194 1.64 16.72 -1.58
C GLN A 194 1.96 17.57 -2.80
N ARG A 195 2.91 18.53 -2.69
CA ARG A 195 3.34 19.36 -3.82
C ARG A 195 3.91 18.52 -4.97
N TYR A 196 4.59 17.39 -4.65
CA TYR A 196 5.10 16.49 -5.68
C TYR A 196 3.99 15.65 -6.31
N TYR A 197 3.01 15.19 -5.51
CA TYR A 197 1.83 14.54 -6.06
C TYR A 197 1.07 15.44 -7.05
N GLU A 198 1.00 16.74 -6.77
CA GLU A 198 0.34 17.72 -7.64
C GLU A 198 1.01 17.87 -9.01
N LEU A 199 2.31 17.58 -9.12
CA LEU A 199 3.05 17.63 -10.38
C LEU A 199 2.79 16.42 -11.28
N ILE A 200 2.29 15.32 -10.73
CA ILE A 200 2.13 14.04 -11.41
C ILE A 200 0.73 13.95 -12.03
N ASP A 201 0.67 13.75 -13.34
CA ASP A 201 -0.59 13.56 -14.07
C ASP A 201 -1.12 12.15 -13.88
N VAL A 202 -0.26 11.12 -13.96
CA VAL A 202 -0.61 9.71 -13.77
C VAL A 202 0.41 9.03 -12.85
N LEU A 203 -0.04 8.58 -11.70
CA LEU A 203 0.76 7.77 -10.79
C LEU A 203 0.86 6.33 -11.30
N ALA A 204 1.99 5.68 -11.06
CA ALA A 204 2.19 4.28 -11.42
C ALA A 204 2.60 3.47 -10.19
N TYR A 205 1.90 2.36 -9.96
CA TYR A 205 2.14 1.40 -8.87
C TYR A 205 2.40 0.00 -9.44
N PRO A 206 3.56 -0.22 -10.11
CA PRO A 206 3.83 -1.44 -10.87
C PRO A 206 4.37 -2.58 -10.00
N ARG A 207 3.76 -2.81 -8.83
CA ARG A 207 4.19 -3.86 -7.90
C ARG A 207 4.35 -5.20 -8.59
N ILE A 208 5.46 -5.89 -8.31
CA ILE A 208 5.71 -7.23 -8.82
C ILE A 208 4.87 -8.28 -8.06
N PRO A 209 4.47 -9.38 -8.74
CA PRO A 209 3.61 -10.42 -8.13
C PRO A 209 4.44 -11.34 -7.23
N ILE A 210 4.62 -10.93 -5.99
CA ILE A 210 5.24 -11.71 -4.91
C ILE A 210 4.25 -11.88 -3.77
N ARG A 211 4.51 -12.81 -2.87
CA ARG A 211 3.60 -13.12 -1.76
C ARG A 211 3.22 -11.90 -0.93
N LEU A 212 4.17 -11.00 -0.66
CA LEU A 212 3.92 -9.76 0.07
C LEU A 212 2.87 -8.88 -0.62
N THR A 213 3.02 -8.65 -1.91
CA THR A 213 2.12 -7.78 -2.70
C THR A 213 0.77 -8.42 -3.01
N GLU A 214 0.72 -9.76 -3.07
CA GLU A 214 -0.53 -10.51 -3.20
C GLU A 214 -1.38 -10.45 -1.92
N LEU A 215 -0.75 -10.41 -0.74
CA LEU A 215 -1.45 -10.46 0.54
C LEU A 215 -1.81 -9.08 1.12
N VAL A 216 -1.02 -8.03 0.84
CA VAL A 216 -1.07 -6.78 1.60
C VAL A 216 -1.55 -5.61 0.74
N THR A 217 -2.63 -4.95 1.18
CA THR A 217 -3.15 -3.73 0.56
C THR A 217 -2.25 -2.52 0.89
N PRO A 218 -1.80 -1.74 -0.13
CA PRO A 218 -1.02 -0.53 0.10
C PRO A 218 -1.90 0.70 0.43
N LEU A 219 -1.28 1.74 1.02
CA LEU A 219 -1.94 3.03 1.26
C LEU A 219 -1.90 3.96 0.04
N LYS A 220 -0.86 3.86 -0.79
CA LYS A 220 -0.63 4.79 -1.93
C LYS A 220 -1.82 4.96 -2.88
N PRO A 221 -2.54 3.90 -3.31
CA PRO A 221 -3.75 4.07 -4.12
C PRO A 221 -4.84 4.86 -3.40
N LEU A 222 -5.03 4.66 -2.08
CA LEU A 222 -6.03 5.40 -1.30
C LEU A 222 -5.68 6.89 -1.21
N GLU A 223 -4.40 7.21 -1.06
CA GLU A 223 -3.90 8.59 -1.08
C GLU A 223 -4.09 9.24 -2.46
N ALA A 224 -3.82 8.50 -3.54
CA ALA A 224 -4.08 8.97 -4.91
C ALA A 224 -5.56 9.25 -5.15
N MET A 225 -6.45 8.34 -4.72
CA MET A 225 -7.90 8.51 -4.79
C MET A 225 -8.37 9.73 -3.99
N ALA A 226 -7.85 9.91 -2.77
CA ALA A 226 -8.17 11.05 -1.93
C ALA A 226 -7.77 12.40 -2.56
N GLN A 227 -6.66 12.43 -3.27
CA GLN A 227 -6.18 13.63 -3.98
C GLN A 227 -6.82 13.82 -5.36
N GLY A 228 -7.63 12.87 -5.83
CA GLY A 228 -8.17 12.89 -7.19
C GLY A 228 -7.09 12.78 -8.25
N ARG A 229 -6.05 11.95 -8.02
CA ARG A 229 -5.00 11.70 -9.01
C ARG A 229 -5.31 10.46 -9.83
N MET A 230 -5.04 10.53 -11.12
CA MET A 230 -5.11 9.34 -11.97
C MET A 230 -3.98 8.40 -11.63
N PHE A 231 -4.23 7.10 -11.72
CA PHE A 231 -3.17 6.12 -11.52
C PHE A 231 -3.44 4.81 -12.26
N VAL A 232 -2.36 4.11 -12.53
CA VAL A 232 -2.33 2.73 -13.02
C VAL A 232 -1.63 1.86 -11.98
N ALA A 233 -2.13 0.66 -11.74
CA ALA A 233 -1.58 -0.26 -10.75
C ALA A 233 -1.55 -1.70 -11.30
N SER A 234 -0.54 -2.48 -10.91
CA SER A 234 -0.51 -3.90 -11.25
C SER A 234 -1.65 -4.66 -10.57
N ASP A 235 -2.14 -5.73 -11.19
CA ASP A 235 -3.26 -6.54 -10.71
C ASP A 235 -2.88 -7.55 -9.61
N VAL A 236 -1.90 -7.21 -8.75
CA VAL A 236 -1.58 -7.99 -7.55
C VAL A 236 -2.75 -7.97 -6.55
N GLY A 237 -2.85 -9.00 -5.70
CA GLY A 237 -3.98 -9.18 -4.78
C GLY A 237 -4.27 -7.96 -3.92
N GLY A 238 -3.22 -7.32 -3.39
CA GLY A 238 -3.38 -6.10 -2.58
C GLY A 238 -3.98 -4.91 -3.36
N HIS A 239 -3.74 -4.80 -4.66
CA HIS A 239 -4.36 -3.76 -5.50
C HIS A 239 -5.78 -4.15 -5.90
N ARG A 240 -6.03 -5.42 -6.31
CA ARG A 240 -7.37 -5.90 -6.67
C ARG A 240 -8.40 -5.72 -5.55
N GLU A 241 -7.98 -5.77 -4.30
CA GLU A 241 -8.88 -5.53 -3.16
C GLU A 241 -9.31 -4.06 -3.03
N LEU A 242 -8.52 -3.11 -3.56
CA LEU A 242 -8.74 -1.67 -3.41
C LEU A 242 -9.33 -1.02 -4.66
N ILE A 243 -8.99 -1.52 -5.85
CA ILE A 243 -9.21 -0.83 -7.11
C ILE A 243 -10.29 -1.54 -7.92
N ARG A 244 -11.28 -0.79 -8.35
CA ARG A 244 -12.26 -1.20 -9.36
C ARG A 244 -11.76 -0.68 -10.70
N ASP A 245 -11.36 -1.62 -11.57
CA ASP A 245 -10.76 -1.30 -12.87
C ASP A 245 -11.68 -0.45 -13.75
N GLY A 246 -11.16 0.68 -14.26
CA GLY A 246 -11.90 1.66 -15.06
C GLY A 246 -12.89 2.53 -14.29
N GLU A 247 -13.10 2.28 -12.96
CA GLU A 247 -14.01 3.05 -12.11
C GLU A 247 -13.25 3.93 -11.11
N THR A 248 -12.34 3.34 -10.33
CA THR A 248 -11.60 4.06 -9.27
C THR A 248 -10.10 4.14 -9.54
N GLY A 249 -9.63 3.55 -10.61
CA GLY A 249 -8.25 3.47 -11.08
C GLY A 249 -8.15 2.43 -12.19
N PHE A 250 -6.95 2.13 -12.64
CA PHE A 250 -6.72 1.16 -13.71
C PHE A 250 -5.81 0.05 -13.25
N LEU A 251 -6.16 -1.19 -13.62
CA LEU A 251 -5.36 -2.36 -13.35
C LEU A 251 -4.70 -2.88 -14.64
N PHE A 252 -3.45 -3.28 -14.54
CA PHE A 252 -2.72 -3.94 -15.60
C PHE A 252 -2.06 -5.23 -15.11
N LYS A 253 -1.77 -6.15 -16.02
CA LYS A 253 -1.13 -7.45 -15.70
C LYS A 253 0.21 -7.24 -15.02
N ALA A 254 0.33 -7.71 -13.76
CA ALA A 254 1.55 -7.61 -12.96
C ALA A 254 2.76 -8.23 -13.66
N GLY A 255 3.93 -7.59 -13.52
CA GLY A 255 5.19 -8.05 -14.11
C GLY A 255 5.32 -7.85 -15.63
N SER A 256 4.35 -7.20 -16.28
CA SER A 256 4.37 -6.98 -17.73
C SER A 256 4.62 -5.50 -18.08
N VAL A 257 5.77 -5.20 -18.66
CA VAL A 257 6.10 -3.87 -19.19
C VAL A 257 5.12 -3.46 -20.31
N ASP A 258 4.75 -4.41 -21.20
CA ASP A 258 3.79 -4.15 -22.28
C ASP A 258 2.42 -3.75 -21.74
N ALA A 259 1.91 -4.50 -20.76
CA ALA A 259 0.62 -4.20 -20.14
C ALA A 259 0.63 -2.86 -19.41
N LEU A 260 1.73 -2.53 -18.71
CA LEU A 260 1.91 -1.22 -18.08
C LEU A 260 1.92 -0.09 -19.10
N ALA A 261 2.72 -0.22 -20.16
CA ALA A 261 2.81 0.78 -21.24
C ALA A 261 1.44 0.99 -21.93
N THR A 262 0.73 -0.11 -22.25
CA THR A 262 -0.62 -0.04 -22.81
C THR A 262 -1.61 0.65 -21.87
N SER A 263 -1.61 0.30 -20.59
CA SER A 263 -2.50 0.92 -19.61
C SER A 263 -2.23 2.42 -19.46
N ILE A 264 -0.95 2.84 -19.44
CA ILE A 264 -0.58 4.27 -19.41
C ILE A 264 -1.05 4.96 -20.69
N ASP A 265 -0.85 4.35 -21.86
CA ASP A 265 -1.28 4.87 -23.15
C ASP A 265 -2.79 5.09 -23.21
N ASP A 266 -3.57 4.10 -22.78
CA ASP A 266 -5.04 4.17 -22.72
C ASP A 266 -5.51 5.30 -21.79
N VAL A 267 -4.90 5.45 -20.63
CA VAL A 267 -5.23 6.51 -19.67
C VAL A 267 -4.91 7.88 -20.25
N LEU A 268 -3.76 8.04 -20.90
CA LEU A 268 -3.36 9.32 -21.52
C LEU A 268 -4.21 9.68 -22.73
N ALA A 269 -4.69 8.68 -23.50
CA ALA A 269 -5.52 8.87 -24.67
C ALA A 269 -6.96 9.25 -24.34
N LYS A 270 -7.47 8.90 -23.13
CA LYS A 270 -8.87 9.13 -22.69
C LYS A 270 -8.96 10.15 -21.56
N ARG A 271 -8.34 11.31 -21.75
CA ARG A 271 -8.33 12.37 -20.69
C ARG A 271 -9.73 12.92 -20.37
N GLU A 272 -10.68 12.80 -21.28
CA GLU A 272 -12.09 13.17 -21.10
C GLU A 272 -12.78 12.35 -20.00
N ASP A 273 -12.34 11.12 -19.73
CA ASP A 273 -12.87 10.27 -18.65
C ASP A 273 -12.32 10.60 -17.26
N TRP A 274 -11.20 11.32 -17.18
CA TRP A 274 -10.51 11.59 -15.91
C TRP A 274 -11.39 12.22 -14.83
N PRO A 275 -12.22 13.26 -15.13
CA PRO A 275 -13.05 13.86 -14.10
C PRO A 275 -14.00 12.85 -13.45
N ARG A 276 -14.61 11.97 -14.25
CA ARG A 276 -15.55 10.93 -13.76
C ARG A 276 -14.83 9.94 -12.85
N ILE A 277 -13.69 9.41 -13.29
CA ILE A 277 -12.93 8.39 -12.54
C ILE A 277 -12.39 8.97 -11.24
N ARG A 278 -11.85 10.19 -11.26
CA ARG A 278 -11.36 10.91 -10.07
C ARG A 278 -12.46 11.09 -9.03
N MET A 279 -13.67 11.49 -9.46
CA MET A 279 -14.81 11.67 -8.57
C MET A 279 -15.29 10.34 -7.97
N GLN A 280 -15.35 9.28 -8.75
CA GLN A 280 -15.70 7.94 -8.26
C GLN A 280 -14.66 7.41 -7.25
N ALA A 281 -13.37 7.59 -7.56
CA ALA A 281 -12.28 7.21 -6.67
C ALA A 281 -12.32 7.98 -5.33
N ARG A 282 -12.54 9.30 -5.39
CA ARG A 282 -12.69 10.15 -4.20
C ARG A 282 -13.90 9.72 -3.38
N HIS A 283 -15.05 9.51 -3.99
CA HIS A 283 -16.26 9.05 -3.31
C HIS A 283 -16.04 7.70 -2.59
N PHE A 284 -15.36 6.76 -3.24
CA PHE A 284 -15.03 5.47 -2.62
C PHE A 284 -14.26 5.64 -1.31
N VAL A 285 -13.21 6.48 -1.27
CA VAL A 285 -12.45 6.67 -0.03
C VAL A 285 -13.20 7.46 1.02
N GLU A 286 -14.07 8.40 0.63
CA GLU A 286 -14.92 9.17 1.54
C GLU A 286 -15.99 8.31 2.24
N VAL A 287 -16.51 7.31 1.55
CA VAL A 287 -17.56 6.44 2.08
C VAL A 287 -16.97 5.20 2.76
N ASP A 288 -16.05 4.51 2.09
CA ASP A 288 -15.65 3.16 2.50
C ASP A 288 -14.31 3.12 3.25
N ARG A 289 -13.43 4.11 3.06
CA ARG A 289 -12.03 4.06 3.52
C ARG A 289 -11.65 5.22 4.45
N THR A 290 -12.59 5.66 5.29
CA THR A 290 -12.32 6.66 6.34
C THR A 290 -11.85 5.98 7.62
N TRP A 291 -11.02 6.69 8.42
CA TRP A 291 -10.62 6.21 9.73
C TRP A 291 -11.81 5.97 10.67
N ALA A 292 -12.85 6.82 10.60
CA ALA A 292 -14.07 6.63 11.39
C ALA A 292 -14.71 5.27 11.13
N ASN A 293 -14.86 4.89 9.85
CA ASN A 293 -15.44 3.60 9.45
C ASN A 293 -14.54 2.42 9.86
N SER A 294 -13.23 2.54 9.68
CA SER A 294 -12.29 1.47 10.06
C SER A 294 -12.26 1.27 11.58
N ILE A 295 -12.13 2.35 12.36
CA ILE A 295 -12.04 2.29 13.82
C ILE A 295 -13.35 1.78 14.45
N SER A 296 -14.51 2.11 13.89
CA SER A 296 -15.80 1.63 14.40
C SER A 296 -15.88 0.11 14.51
N ARG A 297 -15.16 -0.62 13.64
CA ARG A 297 -15.12 -2.09 13.63
C ARG A 297 -14.43 -2.69 14.87
N TYR A 298 -13.52 -1.94 15.53
CA TYR A 298 -12.84 -2.42 16.75
C TYR A 298 -13.81 -2.62 17.92
N ARG A 299 -14.92 -1.86 17.98
CA ARG A 299 -15.91 -2.04 19.04
C ARG A 299 -16.32 -3.50 19.17
N GLY A 300 -16.82 -4.11 18.08
CA GLY A 300 -17.25 -5.51 18.11
C GLY A 300 -16.09 -6.51 18.38
N VAL A 301 -14.86 -6.16 18.01
CA VAL A 301 -13.68 -6.97 18.34
C VAL A 301 -13.44 -7.00 19.86
N TYR A 302 -13.44 -5.82 20.49
CA TYR A 302 -13.22 -5.71 21.94
C TYR A 302 -14.37 -6.31 22.74
N GLU A 303 -15.62 -6.14 22.30
CA GLU A 303 -16.79 -6.77 22.92
C GLU A 303 -16.66 -8.29 22.95
N ARG A 304 -16.31 -8.93 21.80
CA ARG A 304 -16.07 -10.36 21.74
C ARG A 304 -14.89 -10.82 22.58
N ALA A 305 -13.79 -10.04 22.60
CA ALA A 305 -12.63 -10.36 23.41
C ALA A 305 -12.97 -10.33 24.92
N LEU A 306 -13.70 -9.33 25.38
CA LEU A 306 -14.13 -9.20 26.79
C LEU A 306 -15.12 -10.29 27.20
N ALA A 307 -16.05 -10.66 26.31
CA ALA A 307 -17.00 -11.72 26.53
C ALA A 307 -16.33 -13.08 26.81
N THR A 308 -15.14 -13.35 26.27
CA THR A 308 -14.35 -14.56 26.52
C THR A 308 -14.02 -14.73 28.02
N TYR A 309 -13.94 -13.64 28.77
CA TYR A 309 -13.64 -13.64 30.22
C TYR A 309 -14.85 -13.26 31.09
N GLY A 310 -16.07 -13.26 30.53
CA GLY A 310 -17.31 -12.91 31.26
C GLY A 310 -17.38 -11.42 31.65
N ARG A 311 -16.66 -10.54 30.93
CA ARG A 311 -16.64 -9.10 31.18
C ARG A 311 -17.59 -8.40 30.21
N ILE A 312 -18.33 -7.41 30.70
CA ILE A 312 -19.22 -6.57 29.90
C ILE A 312 -18.52 -5.22 29.67
N VAL A 313 -18.56 -4.73 28.43
CA VAL A 313 -18.10 -3.38 28.10
C VAL A 313 -19.02 -2.37 28.78
N LYS A 314 -18.52 -1.62 29.72
CA LYS A 314 -19.13 -0.36 30.17
C LYS A 314 -18.60 0.74 29.26
N LEU A 315 -19.35 1.06 28.22
CA LEU A 315 -19.11 2.19 27.31
C LEU A 315 -19.66 3.47 27.92
#